data_150f7b5c2ef3254cdf8420225d40fc91
#
_entry.id   150f7b5c2ef3254cdf8420225d40fc91
#
_cell.length_a   1.000
_cell.length_b   1.000
_cell.length_c   1.000
_cell.angle_alpha   90.00
_cell.angle_beta   90.00
_cell.angle_gamma   90.00
#
_symmetry.space_group_name_H-M   'P 1'
#
loop_
_entity.id
_entity.type
_entity.pdbx_description
1 polymer ?
#
loop_
_entity_poly.entity_id
_entity_poly.type
_entity_poly.pdbx_seq_one_letter_code
_entity_poly.pdbx_strand_id
1 'polypeptide(L)'
;MSNYDFSVIMSVYKNDNPEQLDVALDSIINQTLPPSEIVVVVDGPVPETLSRVLEDKKSVFPQLRTLYQDKNVGLGGALRIAVENAQYNYLARMDSDDISLPNRFELQMNE
;
A
#
# COMPACT_ATOMS: atom_id res chain seq x y z
N MET A 1 -21.23 -11.62 -6.90
CA MET A 1 -20.67 -10.74 -5.88
C MET A 1 -19.37 -11.33 -5.35
N SER A 2 -18.32 -10.53 -5.36
CA SER A 2 -17.05 -10.98 -4.81
C SER A 2 -17.07 -10.82 -3.29
N ASN A 3 -16.62 -11.86 -2.60
CA ASN A 3 -16.45 -11.84 -1.14
C ASN A 3 -14.98 -11.93 -0.77
N TYR A 4 -14.11 -11.54 -1.68
CA TYR A 4 -12.68 -11.59 -1.43
C TYR A 4 -12.25 -10.37 -0.65
N ASP A 5 -11.90 -10.59 0.62
CA ASP A 5 -11.26 -9.56 1.44
C ASP A 5 -9.77 -9.81 1.45
N PHE A 6 -9.00 -8.77 1.13
CA PHE A 6 -7.56 -8.88 1.13
C PHE A 6 -6.93 -7.54 1.43
N SER A 7 -5.69 -7.60 1.90
CA SER A 7 -4.90 -6.42 2.23
C SER A 7 -3.77 -6.27 1.23
N VAL A 8 -3.53 -5.04 0.79
CA VAL A 8 -2.28 -4.70 0.10
C VAL A 8 -1.31 -4.18 1.13
N ILE A 9 -0.07 -4.68 1.10
CA ILE A 9 0.99 -4.21 1.99
C ILE A 9 2.08 -3.53 1.17
N MET A 10 2.58 -2.41 1.69
CA MET A 10 3.57 -1.59 1.00
C MET A 10 4.50 -0.94 2.02
N SER A 11 5.77 -0.81 1.66
CA SER A 11 6.74 -0.03 2.43
C SER A 11 7.13 1.21 1.65
N VAL A 12 7.26 2.33 2.35
CA VAL A 12 7.70 3.61 1.79
C VAL A 12 8.84 4.14 2.64
N TYR A 13 9.91 4.62 2.01
CA TYR A 13 11.02 5.21 2.75
C TYR A 13 11.51 6.49 2.04
N LYS A 14 12.48 7.18 2.66
CA LYS A 14 12.86 8.54 2.30
C LYS A 14 13.33 8.73 0.85
N ASN A 15 13.87 7.68 0.23
CA ASN A 15 14.40 7.77 -1.14
C ASN A 15 13.35 7.45 -2.21
N ASP A 16 12.13 7.11 -1.81
CA ASP A 16 11.07 6.84 -2.79
C ASP A 16 10.64 8.13 -3.49
N ASN A 17 10.14 7.96 -4.72
CA ASN A 17 9.72 9.08 -5.54
C ASN A 17 8.23 9.35 -5.31
N PRO A 18 7.83 10.58 -4.92
CA PRO A 18 6.43 10.86 -4.61
C PRO A 18 5.50 10.71 -5.82
N GLU A 19 5.96 11.03 -7.03
CA GLU A 19 5.14 10.89 -8.22
C GLU A 19 4.90 9.43 -8.55
N GLN A 20 5.92 8.59 -8.39
CA GLN A 20 5.77 7.14 -8.58
C GLN A 20 4.86 6.53 -7.51
N LEU A 21 4.98 6.98 -6.26
CA LEU A 21 4.10 6.53 -5.18
C LEU A 21 2.64 6.89 -5.49
N ASP A 22 2.41 8.09 -5.96
CA ASP A 22 1.07 8.56 -6.33
C ASP A 22 0.45 7.65 -7.40
N VAL A 23 1.21 7.37 -8.46
CA VAL A 23 0.74 6.51 -9.55
C VAL A 23 0.53 5.07 -9.06
N ALA A 24 1.44 4.55 -8.24
CA ALA A 24 1.33 3.20 -7.70
C ALA A 24 0.06 3.04 -6.87
N LEU A 25 -0.22 3.98 -5.97
CA LEU A 25 -1.42 3.94 -5.15
C LEU A 25 -2.69 4.06 -5.98
N ASP A 26 -2.70 4.95 -6.98
CA ASP A 26 -3.85 5.06 -7.88
C ASP A 26 -4.11 3.75 -8.61
N SER A 27 -3.06 3.04 -9.04
CA SER A 27 -3.22 1.77 -9.74
C SER A 27 -3.80 0.68 -8.84
N ILE A 28 -3.60 0.78 -7.53
CA ILE A 28 -4.19 -0.15 -6.55
C ILE A 28 -5.64 0.22 -6.28
N ILE A 29 -5.92 1.49 -6.08
CA ILE A 29 -7.25 1.99 -5.73
C ILE A 29 -8.23 1.77 -6.90
N ASN A 30 -7.74 1.93 -8.13
CA ASN A 30 -8.56 1.84 -9.33
C ASN A 30 -8.64 0.43 -9.94
N GLN A 31 -8.30 -0.60 -9.18
CA GLN A 31 -8.45 -1.98 -9.62
C GLN A 31 -9.91 -2.35 -9.83
N THR A 32 -10.19 -3.27 -10.76
CA THR A 32 -11.54 -3.81 -10.94
C THR A 32 -12.00 -4.55 -9.68
N LEU A 33 -11.05 -5.09 -8.91
CA LEU A 33 -11.31 -5.64 -7.59
C LEU A 33 -10.40 -4.90 -6.61
N PRO A 34 -10.88 -3.80 -5.99
CA PRO A 34 -10.05 -3.03 -5.07
C PRO A 34 -9.76 -3.81 -3.79
N PRO A 35 -8.64 -3.54 -3.12
CA PRO A 35 -8.36 -4.18 -1.84
C PRO A 35 -9.32 -3.71 -0.76
N SER A 36 -9.46 -4.52 0.28
CA SER A 36 -10.26 -4.17 1.46
C SER A 36 -9.53 -3.15 2.33
N GLU A 37 -8.21 -3.16 2.29
CA GLU A 37 -7.36 -2.16 2.95
C GLU A 37 -6.00 -2.10 2.27
N ILE A 38 -5.33 -0.96 2.44
CA ILE A 38 -3.92 -0.80 2.06
C ILE A 38 -3.17 -0.44 3.33
N VAL A 39 -2.17 -1.24 3.70
CA VAL A 39 -1.33 -0.98 4.87
C VAL A 39 0.03 -0.50 4.36
N VAL A 40 0.33 0.77 4.58
CA VAL A 40 1.60 1.37 4.19
C VAL A 40 2.43 1.60 5.44
N VAL A 41 3.57 0.94 5.53
CA VAL A 41 4.55 1.21 6.59
C VAL A 41 5.52 2.25 6.08
N VAL A 42 5.55 3.40 6.74
CA VAL A 42 6.51 4.47 6.43
C VAL A 42 7.76 4.21 7.25
N ASP A 43 8.80 3.75 6.57
CA ASP A 43 10.00 3.16 7.19
C ASP A 43 11.00 4.26 7.56
N GLY A 44 10.79 4.86 8.71
CA GLY A 44 11.60 5.96 9.20
C GLY A 44 11.12 7.32 8.70
N PRO A 45 11.81 8.39 9.06
CA PRO A 45 11.43 9.73 8.62
C PRO A 45 11.48 9.86 7.10
N VAL A 46 10.47 10.54 6.52
CA VAL A 46 10.38 10.76 5.07
C VAL A 46 10.14 12.26 4.81
N PRO A 47 10.50 12.74 3.60
CA PRO A 47 10.14 14.11 3.21
C PRO A 47 8.62 14.32 3.20
N GLU A 48 8.21 15.56 3.45
CA GLU A 48 6.79 15.92 3.47
C GLU A 48 6.10 15.57 2.15
N THR A 49 6.82 15.62 1.02
CA THR A 49 6.26 15.28 -0.28
C THR A 49 5.69 13.86 -0.32
N LEU A 50 6.34 12.91 0.36
CA LEU A 50 5.84 11.53 0.43
C LEU A 50 4.65 11.41 1.38
N SER A 51 4.73 12.00 2.57
CA SER A 51 3.62 11.94 3.52
C SER A 51 2.38 12.65 2.97
N ARG A 52 2.56 13.70 2.19
CA ARG A 52 1.43 14.39 1.56
C ARG A 52 0.72 13.51 0.54
N VAL A 53 1.46 12.75 -0.27
CA VAL A 53 0.85 11.78 -1.19
C VAL A 53 -0.01 10.78 -0.43
N LEU A 54 0.51 10.25 0.67
CA LEU A 54 -0.22 9.28 1.48
C LEU A 54 -1.49 9.88 2.06
N GLU A 55 -1.44 11.10 2.58
CA GLU A 55 -2.62 11.75 3.14
C GLU A 55 -3.66 12.08 2.07
N ASP A 56 -3.22 12.52 0.89
CA ASP A 56 -4.13 12.77 -0.23
C ASP A 56 -4.85 11.50 -0.66
N LYS A 57 -4.13 10.38 -0.74
CA LYS A 57 -4.75 9.11 -1.12
C LYS A 57 -5.67 8.58 -0.04
N LYS A 58 -5.36 8.81 1.22
CA LYS A 58 -6.24 8.42 2.32
C LYS A 58 -7.60 9.14 2.23
N SER A 59 -7.62 10.36 1.75
CA SER A 59 -8.88 11.10 1.60
C SER A 59 -9.77 10.50 0.52
N VAL A 60 -9.20 9.86 -0.51
CA VAL A 60 -9.95 9.19 -1.59
C VAL A 60 -10.26 7.74 -1.24
N PHE A 61 -9.39 7.11 -0.45
CA PHE A 61 -9.51 5.70 -0.06
C PHE A 61 -9.29 5.59 1.45
N PRO A 62 -10.36 5.76 2.25
CA PRO A 62 -10.23 5.80 3.72
C PRO A 62 -9.67 4.52 4.35
N GLN A 63 -9.69 3.41 3.63
CA GLN A 63 -9.14 2.14 4.10
C GLN A 63 -7.61 2.08 3.95
N LEU A 64 -6.99 3.15 3.46
CA LEU A 64 -5.53 3.26 3.47
C LEU A 64 -5.07 3.62 4.87
N ARG A 65 -4.22 2.79 5.44
CA ARG A 65 -3.65 2.97 6.78
C ARG A 65 -2.16 3.22 6.66
N THR A 66 -1.68 4.23 7.35
CA THR A 66 -0.26 4.57 7.37
C THR A 66 0.31 4.32 8.75
N LEU A 67 1.39 3.56 8.82
CA LEU A 67 2.08 3.22 10.06
C LEU A 67 3.47 3.85 10.02
N TYR A 68 3.62 5.00 10.67
CA TYR A 68 4.87 5.74 10.67
C TYR A 68 5.81 5.16 11.72
N GLN A 69 7.02 4.81 11.30
CA GLN A 69 8.06 4.31 12.20
C GLN A 69 9.05 5.43 12.50
N ASP A 70 9.52 5.49 13.75
CA ASP A 70 10.48 6.52 14.16
C ASP A 70 11.85 6.29 13.54
N LYS A 71 12.18 5.04 13.26
CA LYS A 71 13.48 4.64 12.74
C LYS A 71 13.32 3.74 11.55
N ASN A 72 14.29 3.81 10.63
CA ASN A 72 14.36 2.90 9.51
C ASN A 72 14.67 1.49 10.01
N VAL A 73 13.81 0.52 9.69
CA VAL A 73 13.97 -0.88 10.07
C VAL A 73 14.31 -1.78 8.88
N GLY A 74 14.40 -1.19 7.68
CA GLY A 74 14.66 -1.92 6.46
C GLY A 74 13.40 -2.53 5.86
N LEU A 75 13.51 -2.93 4.58
CA LEU A 75 12.35 -3.44 3.83
C LEU A 75 11.72 -4.66 4.49
N GLY A 76 12.54 -5.63 4.90
CA GLY A 76 12.01 -6.84 5.54
C GLY A 76 11.29 -6.55 6.83
N GLY A 77 11.85 -5.66 7.67
CA GLY A 77 11.22 -5.25 8.92
C GLY A 77 9.93 -4.50 8.68
N ALA A 78 9.92 -3.58 7.70
CA ALA A 78 8.73 -2.81 7.36
C ALA A 78 7.60 -3.71 6.86
N LEU A 79 7.91 -4.67 5.99
CA LEU A 79 6.90 -5.60 5.49
C LEU A 79 6.38 -6.51 6.60
N ARG A 80 7.23 -6.90 7.55
CA ARG A 80 6.77 -7.67 8.72
C ARG A 80 5.76 -6.88 9.53
N ILE A 81 6.02 -5.59 9.77
CA ILE A 81 5.10 -4.72 10.49
C ILE A 81 3.77 -4.64 9.75
N ALA A 82 3.82 -4.50 8.40
CA ALA A 82 2.61 -4.45 7.60
C ALA A 82 1.79 -5.73 7.74
N VAL A 83 2.44 -6.89 7.64
CA VAL A 83 1.77 -8.19 7.79
C VAL A 83 1.13 -8.32 9.17
N GLU A 84 1.83 -7.92 10.23
CA GLU A 84 1.32 -8.02 11.59
C GLU A 84 0.11 -7.12 11.84
N ASN A 85 -0.03 -6.05 11.06
CA ASN A 85 -1.12 -5.10 11.21
C ASN A 85 -2.23 -5.26 10.17
N ALA A 86 -2.05 -6.13 9.19
CA ALA A 86 -3.08 -6.39 8.19
C ALA A 86 -4.25 -7.15 8.82
N GLN A 87 -5.46 -6.75 8.44
CA GLN A 87 -6.69 -7.32 9.02
C GLN A 87 -7.18 -8.57 8.27
N TYR A 88 -6.68 -8.81 7.08
CA TYR A 88 -7.16 -9.89 6.24
C TYR A 88 -6.06 -10.90 5.97
N ASN A 89 -6.46 -12.16 5.76
CA ASN A 89 -5.51 -13.27 5.60
C ASN A 89 -4.85 -13.31 4.23
N TYR A 90 -5.54 -12.79 3.20
CA TYR A 90 -4.95 -12.70 1.88
C TYR A 90 -4.19 -11.39 1.77
N LEU A 91 -2.92 -11.48 1.38
CA LEU A 91 -2.03 -10.33 1.32
C LEU A 91 -1.44 -10.21 -0.09
N ALA A 92 -1.46 -9.01 -0.63
CA ALA A 92 -0.79 -8.70 -1.88
C ALA A 92 0.29 -7.66 -1.60
N ARG A 93 1.54 -7.98 -1.92
CA ARG A 93 2.62 -7.03 -1.77
C ARG A 93 2.75 -6.16 -3.01
N MET A 94 2.88 -4.86 -2.79
CA MET A 94 3.15 -3.89 -3.85
C MET A 94 4.33 -3.02 -3.43
N ASP A 95 5.22 -2.74 -4.35
CA ASP A 95 6.29 -1.77 -4.12
C ASP A 95 5.80 -0.37 -4.47
N SER A 96 6.44 0.64 -3.87
CA SER A 96 6.02 2.04 -4.01
C SER A 96 6.16 2.60 -5.44
N ASP A 97 6.85 1.89 -6.31
CA ASP A 97 7.04 2.27 -7.72
C ASP A 97 6.36 1.32 -8.70
N ASP A 98 5.57 0.36 -8.21
CA ASP A 98 4.87 -0.60 -9.07
C ASP A 98 3.55 -0.02 -9.57
N ILE A 99 3.25 -0.32 -10.84
CA ILE A 99 1.96 0.02 -11.43
C ILE A 99 1.22 -1.28 -11.74
N SER A 100 0.04 -1.45 -11.15
CA SER A 100 -0.75 -2.65 -11.37
C SER A 100 -1.70 -2.45 -12.55
N LEU A 101 -1.83 -3.48 -13.39
CA LEU A 101 -2.85 -3.49 -14.42
C LEU A 101 -4.24 -3.48 -13.77
N PRO A 102 -5.25 -2.88 -14.42
CA PRO A 102 -6.55 -2.68 -13.78
C PRO A 102 -7.25 -3.93 -13.26
N ASN A 103 -6.97 -5.10 -13.82
CA ASN A 103 -7.61 -6.35 -13.44
C ASN A 103 -6.68 -7.31 -12.67
N ARG A 104 -5.53 -6.81 -12.18
CA ARG A 104 -4.54 -7.68 -11.54
C ARG A 104 -5.12 -8.45 -10.37
N PHE A 105 -5.79 -7.75 -9.44
CA PHE A 105 -6.29 -8.37 -8.23
C PHE A 105 -7.48 -9.28 -8.53
N GLU A 106 -8.32 -8.89 -9.47
CA GLU A 106 -9.43 -9.74 -9.89
C GLU A 106 -8.92 -11.08 -10.41
N LEU A 107 -7.92 -11.08 -11.29
CA LEU A 107 -7.34 -12.31 -11.83
C LEU A 107 -6.65 -13.10 -10.74
N GLN A 108 -5.92 -12.43 -9.85
CA GLN A 108 -5.18 -13.09 -8.78
C GLN A 108 -6.12 -13.80 -7.79
N MET A 109 -7.23 -13.17 -7.44
CA MET A 109 -8.16 -13.72 -6.44
C MET A 109 -9.06 -14.80 -7.00
N ASN A 110 -9.19 -14.90 -8.31
CA ASN A 110 -10.03 -15.91 -8.95
C ASN A 110 -9.28 -17.21 -9.31
N GLU A 111 -8.01 -17.29 -8.97
CA GLU A 111 -7.22 -18.50 -9.23
C GLU A 111 -7.47 -19.58 -8.19
#